data_3ea2857045d497cb4e19bf615d391412
#
_entry.id   3ea2857045d497cb4e19bf615d391412
#
_cell.length_a   1.000
_cell.length_b   1.000
_cell.length_c   1.000
_cell.angle_alpha   90.00
_cell.angle_beta   90.00
_cell.angle_gamma   90.00
#
_symmetry.space_group_name_H-M   'P 1'
#
loop_
_entity.id
_entity.type
_entity.pdbx_description
1 polymer ?
#
loop_
_entity_poly.entity_id
_entity_poly.type
_entity_poly.pdbx_seq_one_letter_code
_entity_poly.pdbx_strand_id
1 'polypeptide(L)'
;MTREISLGYVPLVDAAPLIIADVLGFAEEQGLRLRLERAANWSMLRDMLDQGQVAAAQMLSVMPVARALGLGSGGSKLETPMLLSLGGQMVGVSAPVGAGLERAGHDFGFSDAAAAVQAVAALGQPLRVGVPFAHSMQALLLGDWLAGLPSGMVELRTVAPPLMPEALAEGELDAFCVGEPWGSQAVVSAGARLLLPGTAIRPAMPEKVLALRGGWCEAQPDLAGRLVRALSRAGGWLSNPRNAATAAEIVTRPSRVDVAAELVERALLGRIVTDRAGSEHVV
;
A
#
# COMPACT_ATOMS: atom_id res chain seq x y z
N MET A 1 -31.98 10.84 -8.76
CA MET A 1 -30.90 11.41 -9.60
C MET A 1 -29.58 10.81 -9.16
N THR A 2 -28.79 10.29 -10.09
CA THR A 2 -27.46 9.79 -9.85
C THR A 2 -26.51 10.96 -9.56
N ARG A 3 -25.68 10.86 -8.51
CA ARG A 3 -24.71 11.89 -8.13
C ARG A 3 -23.31 11.41 -8.47
N GLU A 4 -22.54 12.25 -9.18
CA GLU A 4 -21.14 11.95 -9.47
C GLU A 4 -20.26 12.35 -8.29
N ILE A 5 -19.29 11.46 -7.94
CA ILE A 5 -18.25 11.69 -6.93
C ILE A 5 -16.90 11.31 -7.55
N SER A 6 -15.96 12.25 -7.53
CA SER A 6 -14.56 11.99 -7.92
C SER A 6 -13.77 11.39 -6.77
N LEU A 7 -13.09 10.27 -7.03
CA LEU A 7 -12.27 9.53 -6.07
C LEU A 7 -10.84 9.39 -6.58
N GLY A 8 -9.89 9.91 -5.81
CA GLY A 8 -8.47 9.73 -6.10
C GLY A 8 -7.91 8.46 -5.49
N TYR A 9 -6.92 7.85 -6.18
CA TYR A 9 -6.21 6.68 -5.66
C TYR A 9 -4.78 6.58 -6.23
N VAL A 10 -3.89 5.89 -5.50
CA VAL A 10 -2.59 5.43 -5.99
C VAL A 10 -2.72 3.97 -6.41
N PRO A 11 -2.10 3.53 -7.52
CA PRO A 11 -2.31 2.20 -8.09
C PRO A 11 -1.65 1.10 -7.23
N LEU A 12 -2.40 0.56 -6.29
CA LEU A 12 -2.09 -0.59 -5.46
C LEU A 12 -3.29 -1.55 -5.39
N VAL A 13 -3.08 -2.76 -4.89
CA VAL A 13 -4.17 -3.74 -4.67
C VAL A 13 -5.23 -3.18 -3.71
N ASP A 14 -4.84 -2.39 -2.73
CA ASP A 14 -5.75 -1.79 -1.75
C ASP A 14 -6.64 -0.65 -2.29
N ALA A 15 -6.49 -0.26 -3.58
CA ALA A 15 -7.46 0.54 -4.31
C ALA A 15 -8.65 -0.30 -4.86
N ALA A 16 -8.57 -1.63 -4.76
CA ALA A 16 -9.60 -2.53 -5.28
C ALA A 16 -11.03 -2.19 -4.80
N PRO A 17 -11.29 -1.82 -3.54
CA PRO A 17 -12.65 -1.47 -3.12
C PRO A 17 -13.28 -0.34 -3.94
N LEU A 18 -12.50 0.67 -4.34
CA LEU A 18 -12.97 1.78 -5.17
C LEU A 18 -13.29 1.30 -6.60
N ILE A 19 -12.37 0.53 -7.18
CA ILE A 19 -12.45 0.03 -8.54
C ILE A 19 -13.63 -0.96 -8.68
N ILE A 20 -13.77 -1.87 -7.72
CA ILE A 20 -14.84 -2.86 -7.70
C ILE A 20 -16.21 -2.21 -7.46
N ALA A 21 -16.29 -1.18 -6.59
CA ALA A 21 -17.53 -0.45 -6.35
C ALA A 21 -18.05 0.23 -7.62
N ASP A 22 -17.15 0.73 -8.46
CA ASP A 22 -17.47 1.33 -9.75
C ASP A 22 -17.90 0.26 -10.77
N VAL A 23 -17.05 -0.75 -11.01
CA VAL A 23 -17.22 -1.71 -12.11
C VAL A 23 -18.37 -2.67 -11.90
N LEU A 24 -18.59 -3.13 -10.68
CA LEU A 24 -19.68 -4.07 -10.36
C LEU A 24 -20.98 -3.39 -9.97
N GLY A 25 -21.07 -2.05 -10.11
CA GLY A 25 -22.32 -1.32 -9.90
C GLY A 25 -22.70 -1.10 -8.44
N PHE A 26 -21.86 -1.43 -7.45
CA PHE A 26 -22.19 -1.18 -6.05
C PHE A 26 -22.37 0.30 -5.73
N ALA A 27 -21.68 1.18 -6.46
CA ALA A 27 -21.91 2.62 -6.38
C ALA A 27 -23.24 3.03 -7.03
N GLU A 28 -23.56 2.47 -8.21
CA GLU A 28 -24.78 2.75 -8.94
C GLU A 28 -26.03 2.33 -8.13
N GLU A 29 -25.99 1.21 -7.42
CA GLU A 29 -27.05 0.77 -6.51
C GLU A 29 -27.29 1.75 -5.34
N GLN A 30 -26.29 2.57 -5.00
CA GLN A 30 -26.41 3.66 -4.05
C GLN A 30 -26.76 5.01 -4.71
N GLY A 31 -27.09 5.02 -6.02
CA GLY A 31 -27.35 6.23 -6.79
C GLY A 31 -26.12 7.12 -6.96
N LEU A 32 -24.92 6.52 -6.96
CA LEU A 32 -23.64 7.19 -7.18
C LEU A 32 -23.04 6.77 -8.52
N ARG A 33 -22.32 7.70 -9.15
CA ARG A 33 -21.39 7.45 -10.24
C ARG A 33 -20.00 7.84 -9.77
N LEU A 34 -19.07 6.88 -9.75
CA LEU A 34 -17.70 7.15 -9.35
C LEU A 34 -16.89 7.59 -10.57
N ARG A 35 -16.10 8.65 -10.40
CA ARG A 35 -15.08 9.07 -11.34
C ARG A 35 -13.72 8.87 -10.69
N LEU A 36 -13.05 7.78 -11.08
CA LEU A 36 -11.80 7.37 -10.48
C LEU A 36 -10.63 8.12 -11.13
N GLU A 37 -9.81 8.78 -10.31
CA GLU A 37 -8.65 9.56 -10.72
C GLU A 37 -7.38 8.94 -10.16
N ARG A 38 -6.51 8.44 -11.04
CA ARG A 38 -5.23 7.85 -10.68
C ARG A 38 -4.21 8.93 -10.39
N ALA A 39 -3.58 8.89 -9.21
CA ALA A 39 -2.44 9.71 -8.85
C ALA A 39 -1.13 8.90 -8.99
N ALA A 40 -0.06 9.55 -9.42
CA ALA A 40 1.24 8.91 -9.58
C ALA A 40 1.89 8.57 -8.22
N ASN A 41 1.58 9.35 -7.18
CA ASN A 41 2.15 9.20 -5.84
C ASN A 41 1.26 9.85 -4.77
N TRP A 42 1.62 9.66 -3.51
CA TRP A 42 0.84 10.14 -2.37
C TRP A 42 0.83 11.67 -2.21
N SER A 43 1.90 12.36 -2.63
CA SER A 43 1.94 13.83 -2.63
C SER A 43 0.92 14.40 -3.61
N MET A 44 0.91 13.86 -4.84
CA MET A 44 -0.07 14.26 -5.86
C MET A 44 -1.49 14.00 -5.39
N LEU A 45 -1.77 12.83 -4.83
CA LEU A 45 -3.11 12.47 -4.33
C LEU A 45 -3.57 13.41 -3.22
N ARG A 46 -2.69 13.74 -2.27
CA ARG A 46 -2.93 14.73 -1.23
C ARG A 46 -3.31 16.08 -1.83
N ASP A 47 -2.53 16.55 -2.78
CA ASP A 47 -2.73 17.86 -3.40
C ASP A 47 -4.03 17.89 -4.23
N MET A 48 -4.37 16.82 -4.93
CA MET A 48 -5.65 16.67 -5.63
C MET A 48 -6.85 16.78 -4.67
N LEU A 49 -6.75 16.16 -3.47
CA LEU A 49 -7.79 16.24 -2.45
C LEU A 49 -7.88 17.66 -1.86
N ASP A 50 -6.75 18.27 -1.53
CA ASP A 50 -6.69 19.61 -0.95
C ASP A 50 -7.23 20.69 -1.89
N GLN A 51 -6.91 20.59 -3.18
CA GLN A 51 -7.35 21.52 -4.23
C GLN A 51 -8.78 21.25 -4.71
N GLY A 52 -9.42 20.18 -4.25
CA GLY A 52 -10.79 19.84 -4.65
C GLY A 52 -10.91 19.24 -6.05
N GLN A 53 -9.80 18.79 -6.65
CA GLN A 53 -9.81 18.03 -7.91
C GLN A 53 -10.51 16.69 -7.74
N VAL A 54 -10.40 16.09 -6.54
CA VAL A 54 -11.20 14.93 -6.12
C VAL A 54 -11.98 15.27 -4.85
N ALA A 55 -13.16 14.68 -4.71
CA ALA A 55 -14.01 14.85 -3.54
C ALA A 55 -13.55 13.99 -2.36
N ALA A 56 -13.03 12.79 -2.65
CA ALA A 56 -12.51 11.85 -1.68
C ALA A 56 -11.26 11.14 -2.24
N ALA A 57 -10.49 10.49 -1.37
CA ALA A 57 -9.27 9.79 -1.76
C ALA A 57 -9.07 8.51 -0.92
N GLN A 58 -8.57 7.45 -1.57
CA GLN A 58 -7.91 6.35 -0.86
C GLN A 58 -6.55 6.88 -0.38
N MET A 59 -6.34 6.95 0.92
CA MET A 59 -5.16 7.62 1.49
C MET A 59 -4.47 6.74 2.53
N LEU A 60 -3.15 6.92 2.69
CA LEU A 60 -2.40 6.31 3.78
C LEU A 60 -3.00 6.74 5.13
N SER A 61 -3.31 5.80 6.01
CA SER A 61 -3.98 6.04 7.29
C SER A 61 -3.22 7.02 8.20
N VAL A 62 -1.92 7.06 8.08
CA VAL A 62 -1.03 7.95 8.87
C VAL A 62 -1.12 9.41 8.41
N MET A 63 -1.41 9.68 7.13
CA MET A 63 -1.42 11.05 6.61
C MET A 63 -2.46 11.97 7.28
N PRO A 64 -3.72 11.55 7.48
CA PRO A 64 -4.68 12.36 8.24
C PRO A 64 -4.26 12.61 9.68
N VAL A 65 -3.65 11.60 10.34
CA VAL A 65 -3.14 11.72 11.71
C VAL A 65 -1.94 12.70 11.77
N ALA A 66 -0.97 12.53 10.89
CA ALA A 66 0.18 13.43 10.79
C ALA A 66 -0.26 14.88 10.58
N ARG A 67 -1.23 15.10 9.68
CA ARG A 67 -1.82 16.42 9.44
C ARG A 67 -2.52 16.99 10.69
N ALA A 68 -3.29 16.18 11.42
CA ALA A 68 -3.95 16.61 12.66
C ALA A 68 -2.95 17.00 13.74
N LEU A 69 -1.76 16.40 13.73
CA LEU A 69 -0.64 16.73 14.62
C LEU A 69 0.23 17.90 14.12
N GLY A 70 -0.10 18.50 12.97
CA GLY A 70 0.69 19.58 12.39
C GLY A 70 2.01 19.11 11.75
N LEU A 71 2.15 17.81 11.47
CA LEU A 71 3.31 17.24 10.82
C LEU A 71 3.15 17.29 9.29
N GLY A 72 4.20 17.70 8.58
CA GLY A 72 4.20 17.80 7.12
C GLY A 72 3.70 19.15 6.59
N SER A 73 3.39 19.20 5.27
CA SER A 73 2.81 20.38 4.64
C SER A 73 1.40 20.65 5.18
N GLY A 74 1.09 21.88 5.49
CA GLY A 74 -0.24 22.30 5.94
C GLY A 74 -1.36 21.86 4.98
N GLY A 75 -2.60 22.17 5.31
CA GLY A 75 -3.79 21.83 4.54
C GLY A 75 -5.02 21.80 5.45
N SER A 76 -6.20 21.61 4.86
CA SER A 76 -7.44 21.45 5.62
C SER A 76 -7.42 20.16 6.45
N LYS A 77 -8.15 20.13 7.57
CA LYS A 77 -8.39 18.87 8.31
C LYS A 77 -8.97 17.83 7.35
N LEU A 78 -8.66 16.56 7.62
CA LEU A 78 -9.23 15.43 6.89
C LEU A 78 -10.19 14.66 7.79
N GLU A 79 -11.25 14.14 7.20
CA GLU A 79 -12.19 13.20 7.79
C GLU A 79 -11.93 11.81 7.20
N THR A 80 -12.04 10.79 8.02
CA THR A 80 -11.77 9.40 7.60
C THR A 80 -12.91 8.49 8.04
N PRO A 81 -14.07 8.54 7.36
CA PRO A 81 -15.26 7.81 7.78
C PRO A 81 -15.16 6.29 7.60
N MET A 82 -14.13 5.80 6.89
CA MET A 82 -13.99 4.37 6.60
C MET A 82 -12.53 3.96 6.53
N LEU A 83 -12.21 2.83 7.17
CA LEU A 83 -10.98 2.07 6.94
C LEU A 83 -11.18 1.20 5.69
N LEU A 84 -10.27 1.30 4.73
CA LEU A 84 -10.34 0.58 3.44
C LEU A 84 -9.54 -0.73 3.47
N SER A 85 -8.37 -0.74 4.12
CA SER A 85 -7.51 -1.93 4.21
C SER A 85 -6.68 -1.98 5.48
N LEU A 86 -6.32 -3.21 5.86
CA LEU A 86 -5.38 -3.53 6.91
C LEU A 86 -4.16 -4.23 6.32
N GLY A 87 -2.96 -3.90 6.78
CA GLY A 87 -1.73 -4.59 6.35
C GLY A 87 -1.45 -4.50 4.85
N GLY A 88 -0.89 -5.57 4.28
CA GLY A 88 -0.57 -5.64 2.85
C GLY A 88 0.78 -4.99 2.46
N GLN A 89 1.57 -4.56 3.45
CA GLN A 89 2.94 -4.10 3.21
C GLN A 89 3.89 -5.29 3.18
N MET A 90 4.87 -5.22 2.28
CA MET A 90 5.97 -6.17 2.19
C MET A 90 7.30 -5.45 2.38
N VAL A 91 8.15 -6.00 3.22
CA VAL A 91 9.57 -5.64 3.31
C VAL A 91 10.34 -6.55 2.36
N GLY A 92 11.10 -5.96 1.47
CA GLY A 92 11.94 -6.69 0.53
C GLY A 92 13.32 -6.09 0.42
N VAL A 93 14.25 -6.88 -0.09
CA VAL A 93 15.66 -6.52 -0.28
C VAL A 93 16.11 -6.82 -1.70
N SER A 94 17.13 -6.09 -2.17
CA SER A 94 17.77 -6.36 -3.44
C SER A 94 18.45 -7.73 -3.45
N ALA A 95 18.68 -8.32 -4.62
CA ALA A 95 19.36 -9.61 -4.74
C ALA A 95 20.73 -9.65 -4.05
N PRO A 96 21.61 -8.64 -4.18
CA PRO A 96 22.87 -8.61 -3.44
C PRO A 96 22.72 -8.61 -1.92
N VAL A 97 21.77 -7.82 -1.41
CA VAL A 97 21.46 -7.79 0.04
C VAL A 97 20.89 -9.13 0.49
N GLY A 98 19.97 -9.72 -0.28
CA GLY A 98 19.41 -11.05 0.00
C GLY A 98 20.48 -12.12 0.12
N ALA A 99 21.45 -12.15 -0.82
CA ALA A 99 22.59 -13.05 -0.75
C ALA A 99 23.50 -12.78 0.48
N GLY A 100 23.60 -11.52 0.92
CA GLY A 100 24.28 -11.14 2.16
C GLY A 100 23.60 -11.72 3.39
N LEU A 101 22.27 -11.59 3.47
CA LEU A 101 21.45 -12.12 4.56
C LEU A 101 21.53 -13.64 4.66
N GLU A 102 21.52 -14.36 3.51
CA GLU A 102 21.73 -15.82 3.50
C GLU A 102 23.11 -16.21 4.08
N ARG A 103 24.17 -15.52 3.66
CA ARG A 103 25.51 -15.74 4.24
C ARG A 103 25.58 -15.44 5.74
N ALA A 104 24.74 -14.52 6.21
CA ALA A 104 24.57 -14.21 7.64
C ALA A 104 23.67 -15.24 8.38
N GLY A 105 23.20 -16.28 7.68
CA GLY A 105 22.40 -17.36 8.26
C GLY A 105 20.89 -17.11 8.30
N HIS A 106 20.38 -16.09 7.60
CA HIS A 106 18.93 -15.85 7.54
C HIS A 106 18.25 -16.85 6.61
N ASP A 107 17.21 -17.52 7.08
CA ASP A 107 16.51 -18.62 6.38
C ASP A 107 15.38 -18.15 5.46
N PHE A 108 15.02 -16.86 5.51
CA PHE A 108 13.87 -16.29 4.79
C PHE A 108 12.52 -16.95 5.12
N GLY A 109 12.33 -17.40 6.37
CA GLY A 109 11.09 -18.02 6.84
C GLY A 109 9.87 -17.09 6.83
N PHE A 110 10.02 -15.82 6.45
CA PHE A 110 8.99 -14.82 6.20
C PHE A 110 8.08 -14.46 7.39
N SER A 111 8.47 -14.83 8.61
CA SER A 111 7.61 -14.62 9.80
C SER A 111 8.36 -14.10 11.02
N ASP A 112 9.68 -14.29 11.12
CA ASP A 112 10.49 -13.91 12.27
C ASP A 112 11.14 -12.54 12.09
N ALA A 113 10.46 -11.49 12.57
CA ALA A 113 10.96 -10.12 12.50
C ALA A 113 12.22 -9.91 13.36
N ALA A 114 12.39 -10.66 14.45
CA ALA A 114 13.57 -10.55 15.32
C ALA A 114 14.80 -11.18 14.65
N ALA A 115 14.67 -12.37 14.06
CA ALA A 115 15.75 -12.98 13.30
C ALA A 115 16.14 -12.12 12.08
N ALA A 116 15.16 -11.54 11.40
CA ALA A 116 15.41 -10.69 10.25
C ALA A 116 16.18 -9.41 10.61
N VAL A 117 15.86 -8.71 11.71
CA VAL A 117 16.62 -7.52 12.11
C VAL A 117 18.05 -7.86 12.57
N GLN A 118 18.25 -9.03 13.19
CA GLN A 118 19.59 -9.50 13.55
C GLN A 118 20.44 -9.78 12.30
N ALA A 119 19.86 -10.41 11.27
CA ALA A 119 20.53 -10.64 10.00
C ALA A 119 20.88 -9.32 9.30
N VAL A 120 19.98 -8.33 9.31
CA VAL A 120 20.24 -6.98 8.78
C VAL A 120 21.38 -6.31 9.56
N ALA A 121 21.42 -6.42 10.89
CA ALA A 121 22.51 -5.89 11.71
C ALA A 121 23.85 -6.54 11.34
N ALA A 122 23.87 -7.83 11.09
CA ALA A 122 25.07 -8.60 10.72
C ALA A 122 25.68 -8.24 9.36
N LEU A 123 24.92 -7.55 8.48
CA LEU A 123 25.47 -7.03 7.21
C LEU A 123 26.56 -5.99 7.43
N GLY A 124 26.51 -5.24 8.54
CA GLY A 124 27.52 -4.26 8.94
C GLY A 124 27.67 -3.06 7.97
N GLN A 125 26.69 -2.82 7.11
CA GLN A 125 26.70 -1.73 6.14
C GLN A 125 25.36 -0.98 6.12
N PRO A 126 25.36 0.34 5.84
CA PRO A 126 24.16 1.12 5.69
C PRO A 126 23.28 0.62 4.53
N LEU A 127 21.95 0.66 4.72
CA LEU A 127 20.96 0.33 3.72
C LEU A 127 20.10 1.55 3.35
N ARG A 128 19.94 1.79 2.05
CA ARG A 128 19.00 2.74 1.48
C ARG A 128 17.65 2.05 1.33
N VAL A 129 16.66 2.46 2.12
CA VAL A 129 15.38 1.76 2.22
C VAL A 129 14.26 2.62 1.67
N GLY A 130 13.63 2.16 0.59
CA GLY A 130 12.49 2.82 -0.05
C GLY A 130 11.22 2.74 0.78
N VAL A 131 10.54 3.87 0.97
CA VAL A 131 9.20 3.97 1.56
C VAL A 131 8.30 4.82 0.65
N PRO A 132 6.97 4.57 0.61
CA PRO A 132 6.09 5.27 -0.34
C PRO A 132 5.86 6.74 0.02
N PHE A 133 6.02 7.10 1.28
CA PHE A 133 5.86 8.46 1.80
C PHE A 133 6.48 8.58 3.21
N ALA A 134 6.96 9.78 3.57
CA ALA A 134 7.57 10.00 4.89
C ALA A 134 6.59 9.73 6.05
N HIS A 135 5.32 10.14 5.88
CA HIS A 135 4.26 9.86 6.85
C HIS A 135 3.40 8.68 6.35
N SER A 136 4.00 7.49 6.26
CA SER A 136 3.36 6.24 5.87
C SER A 136 3.44 5.21 6.99
N MET A 137 2.57 4.22 6.94
CA MET A 137 2.64 3.09 7.87
C MET A 137 3.95 2.31 7.67
N GLN A 138 4.46 2.24 6.44
CA GLN A 138 5.74 1.64 6.08
C GLN A 138 6.92 2.30 6.82
N ALA A 139 6.95 3.63 6.83
CA ALA A 139 7.98 4.38 7.56
C ALA A 139 7.90 4.16 9.07
N LEU A 140 6.70 4.11 9.65
CA LEU A 140 6.49 3.81 11.06
C LEU A 140 6.93 2.38 11.41
N LEU A 141 6.53 1.39 10.60
CA LEU A 141 6.92 -0.01 10.76
C LEU A 141 8.43 -0.18 10.79
N LEU A 142 9.09 0.39 9.79
CA LEU A 142 10.56 0.33 9.70
C LEU A 142 11.21 1.04 10.88
N GLY A 143 10.68 2.20 11.29
CA GLY A 143 11.17 2.94 12.45
C GLY A 143 11.11 2.11 13.75
N ASP A 144 10.00 1.42 13.99
CA ASP A 144 9.83 0.54 15.15
C ASP A 144 10.72 -0.72 15.05
N TRP A 145 10.68 -1.39 13.89
CA TRP A 145 11.37 -2.66 13.69
C TRP A 145 12.89 -2.53 13.71
N LEU A 146 13.42 -1.44 13.14
CA LEU A 146 14.85 -1.20 13.02
C LEU A 146 15.42 -0.27 14.12
N ALA A 147 14.61 0.10 15.13
CA ALA A 147 14.99 1.04 16.19
C ALA A 147 16.23 0.61 17.02
N GLY A 148 16.51 -0.69 17.08
CA GLY A 148 17.69 -1.25 17.77
C GLY A 148 19.00 -1.21 16.98
N LEU A 149 18.95 -0.82 15.68
CA LEU A 149 20.15 -0.73 14.87
C LEU A 149 20.98 0.52 15.19
N PRO A 150 22.32 0.47 15.00
CA PRO A 150 23.17 1.65 15.15
C PRO A 150 22.69 2.80 14.27
N SER A 151 22.88 4.03 14.74
CA SER A 151 22.56 5.23 13.97
C SER A 151 23.30 5.23 12.63
N GLY A 152 22.62 5.61 11.55
CA GLY A 152 23.15 5.64 10.19
C GLY A 152 23.13 4.30 9.44
N MET A 153 22.66 3.21 10.07
CA MET A 153 22.50 1.91 9.38
C MET A 153 21.32 1.89 8.39
N VAL A 154 20.40 2.84 8.50
CA VAL A 154 19.22 2.92 7.62
C VAL A 154 19.01 4.35 7.16
N GLU A 155 18.96 4.55 5.85
CA GLU A 155 18.57 5.80 5.20
C GLU A 155 17.21 5.59 4.50
N LEU A 156 16.15 6.22 5.02
CA LEU A 156 14.84 6.16 4.36
C LEU A 156 14.80 7.07 3.14
N ARG A 157 14.37 6.55 2.00
CA ARG A 157 14.15 7.28 0.76
C ARG A 157 12.69 7.19 0.33
N THR A 158 12.11 8.34 0.00
CA THR A 158 10.72 8.37 -0.51
C THR A 158 10.72 8.08 -1.99
N VAL A 159 10.08 6.96 -2.38
CA VAL A 159 9.92 6.52 -3.76
C VAL A 159 8.46 6.13 -3.99
N ALA A 160 7.87 6.60 -5.10
CA ALA A 160 6.51 6.22 -5.47
C ALA A 160 6.39 4.69 -5.63
N PRO A 161 5.31 4.04 -5.15
CA PRO A 161 5.18 2.59 -5.21
C PRO A 161 5.46 1.96 -6.57
N PRO A 162 4.97 2.49 -7.71
CA PRO A 162 5.26 1.92 -9.03
C PRO A 162 6.72 2.01 -9.46
N LEU A 163 7.50 2.92 -8.89
CA LEU A 163 8.92 3.14 -9.23
C LEU A 163 9.87 2.35 -8.32
N MET A 164 9.38 1.73 -7.24
CA MET A 164 10.25 0.98 -6.31
C MET A 164 10.98 -0.20 -6.97
N PRO A 165 10.34 -1.02 -7.84
CA PRO A 165 11.04 -2.09 -8.52
C PRO A 165 12.19 -1.61 -9.40
N GLU A 166 12.00 -0.51 -10.13
CA GLU A 166 13.04 0.10 -10.99
C GLU A 166 14.19 0.65 -10.16
N ALA A 167 13.90 1.47 -9.13
CA ALA A 167 14.91 2.02 -8.23
C ALA A 167 15.75 0.92 -7.53
N LEU A 168 15.14 -0.24 -7.24
CA LEU A 168 15.85 -1.39 -6.70
C LEU A 168 16.75 -2.04 -7.76
N ALA A 169 16.26 -2.20 -9.00
CA ALA A 169 17.01 -2.79 -10.10
C ALA A 169 18.22 -1.93 -10.50
N GLU A 170 18.09 -0.62 -10.45
CA GLU A 170 19.14 0.37 -10.75
C GLU A 170 20.14 0.55 -9.59
N GLY A 171 19.88 -0.10 -8.45
CA GLY A 171 20.75 -0.02 -7.28
C GLY A 171 20.66 1.32 -6.54
N GLU A 172 19.60 2.08 -6.74
CA GLU A 172 19.30 3.28 -5.95
C GLU A 172 18.79 2.94 -4.55
N LEU A 173 18.17 1.77 -4.42
CA LEU A 173 17.70 1.19 -3.18
C LEU A 173 18.37 -0.16 -2.90
N ASP A 174 18.60 -0.44 -1.62
CA ASP A 174 19.09 -1.73 -1.11
C ASP A 174 17.93 -2.58 -0.58
N ALA A 175 16.87 -1.92 -0.09
CA ALA A 175 15.67 -2.53 0.46
C ALA A 175 14.46 -1.61 0.26
N PHE A 176 13.27 -2.12 0.56
CA PHE A 176 12.03 -1.35 0.51
C PHE A 176 10.99 -1.87 1.51
N CYS A 177 10.01 -1.01 1.84
CA CYS A 177 8.75 -1.41 2.43
C CYS A 177 7.62 -0.78 1.60
N VAL A 178 6.82 -1.61 0.93
CA VAL A 178 5.79 -1.13 -0.02
C VAL A 178 4.55 -2.01 0.03
N GLY A 179 3.40 -1.44 -0.33
CA GLY A 179 2.14 -2.20 -0.48
C GLY A 179 2.11 -3.01 -1.78
N GLU A 180 1.38 -4.13 -1.75
CA GLU A 180 1.16 -4.95 -2.95
C GLU A 180 0.36 -4.18 -4.03
N PRO A 181 0.66 -4.44 -5.32
CA PRO A 181 1.45 -5.55 -5.89
C PRO A 181 2.94 -5.22 -6.08
N TRP A 182 3.43 -4.09 -5.59
CA TRP A 182 4.77 -3.60 -5.93
C TRP A 182 5.89 -4.36 -5.24
N GLY A 183 5.63 -5.00 -4.10
CA GLY A 183 6.55 -5.97 -3.48
C GLY A 183 6.75 -7.18 -4.38
N SER A 184 5.66 -7.82 -4.79
CA SER A 184 5.67 -8.97 -5.72
C SER A 184 6.23 -8.58 -7.10
N GLN A 185 5.91 -7.38 -7.61
CA GLN A 185 6.46 -6.87 -8.86
C GLN A 185 7.99 -6.72 -8.78
N ALA A 186 8.54 -6.29 -7.65
CA ALA A 186 10.00 -6.20 -7.46
C ALA A 186 10.67 -7.59 -7.48
N VAL A 187 10.02 -8.64 -6.97
CA VAL A 187 10.51 -10.01 -7.10
C VAL A 187 10.64 -10.40 -8.57
N VAL A 188 9.59 -10.16 -9.35
CA VAL A 188 9.55 -10.55 -10.78
C VAL A 188 10.54 -9.74 -11.61
N SER A 189 10.51 -8.40 -11.52
CA SER A 189 11.26 -7.52 -12.43
C SER A 189 12.68 -7.22 -11.96
N ALA A 190 12.90 -7.03 -10.64
CA ALA A 190 14.19 -6.66 -10.07
C ALA A 190 14.94 -7.82 -9.38
N GLY A 191 14.33 -9.00 -9.25
CA GLY A 191 14.92 -10.13 -8.52
C GLY A 191 15.04 -9.88 -7.03
N ALA A 192 14.15 -9.06 -6.48
CA ALA A 192 14.07 -8.85 -5.04
C ALA A 192 13.76 -10.15 -4.29
N ARG A 193 14.16 -10.20 -3.02
CA ARG A 193 13.68 -11.20 -2.07
C ARG A 193 12.81 -10.52 -1.03
N LEU A 194 11.61 -11.00 -0.83
CA LEU A 194 10.76 -10.51 0.26
C LEU A 194 11.24 -11.12 1.57
N LEU A 195 11.42 -10.25 2.55
CA LEU A 195 12.00 -10.60 3.84
C LEU A 195 10.91 -10.87 4.88
N LEU A 196 9.89 -10.00 4.94
CA LEU A 196 8.79 -10.05 5.89
C LEU A 196 7.52 -9.40 5.34
N PRO A 197 6.34 -9.89 5.70
CA PRO A 197 5.13 -9.08 5.62
C PRO A 197 5.10 -8.08 6.79
N GLY A 198 4.47 -6.94 6.61
CA GLY A 198 4.30 -5.95 7.68
C GLY A 198 3.59 -6.50 8.92
N THR A 199 2.72 -7.50 8.73
CA THR A 199 2.00 -8.20 9.80
C THR A 199 2.91 -9.00 10.74
N ALA A 200 4.09 -9.43 10.28
CA ALA A 200 5.10 -10.09 11.13
C ALA A 200 5.80 -9.09 12.07
N ILE A 201 5.86 -7.81 11.69
CA ILE A 201 6.40 -6.75 12.54
C ILE A 201 5.31 -6.27 13.52
N ARG A 202 4.13 -5.96 12.99
CA ARG A 202 2.98 -5.50 13.77
C ARG A 202 1.67 -5.98 13.14
N PRO A 203 0.90 -6.84 13.82
CA PRO A 203 -0.37 -7.34 13.28
C PRO A 203 -1.46 -6.26 13.24
N ALA A 204 -2.42 -6.43 12.34
CA ALA A 204 -3.68 -5.69 12.26
C ALA A 204 -3.55 -4.16 12.17
N MET A 205 -2.59 -3.64 11.38
CA MET A 205 -2.42 -2.19 11.25
C MET A 205 -3.34 -1.60 10.18
N PRO A 206 -3.98 -0.43 10.48
CA PRO A 206 -4.67 0.37 9.48
C PRO A 206 -3.71 0.78 8.37
N GLU A 207 -4.05 0.48 7.12
CA GLU A 207 -3.17 0.83 5.99
C GLU A 207 -3.77 1.95 5.14
N LYS A 208 -4.98 1.76 4.63
CA LYS A 208 -5.66 2.79 3.84
C LYS A 208 -7.00 3.18 4.45
N VAL A 209 -7.31 4.45 4.30
CA VAL A 209 -8.59 5.05 4.71
C VAL A 209 -9.24 5.77 3.53
N LEU A 210 -10.56 5.89 3.57
CA LEU A 210 -11.28 6.85 2.76
C LEU A 210 -11.12 8.21 3.42
N ALA A 211 -10.43 9.13 2.76
CA ALA A 211 -10.18 10.49 3.25
C ALA A 211 -11.02 11.51 2.47
N LEU A 212 -11.59 12.46 3.20
CA LEU A 212 -12.33 13.61 2.68
C LEU A 212 -11.81 14.88 3.34
N ARG A 213 -12.06 16.04 2.71
CA ARG A 213 -11.78 17.32 3.38
C ARG A 213 -12.69 17.52 4.59
N GLY A 214 -12.16 18.15 5.63
CA GLY A 214 -12.91 18.42 6.86
C GLY A 214 -14.19 19.20 6.59
N GLY A 215 -15.28 18.81 7.28
CA GLY A 215 -16.62 19.34 7.12
C GLY A 215 -17.41 18.75 5.94
N TRP A 216 -16.79 17.88 5.11
CA TRP A 216 -17.48 17.31 3.96
C TRP A 216 -18.59 16.33 4.37
N CYS A 217 -18.33 15.48 5.36
CA CYS A 217 -19.33 14.53 5.86
C CYS A 217 -20.51 15.25 6.51
N GLU A 218 -20.25 16.36 7.21
CA GLU A 218 -21.29 17.17 7.82
C GLU A 218 -22.13 17.91 6.76
N ALA A 219 -21.47 18.46 5.73
CA ALA A 219 -22.15 19.18 4.65
C ALA A 219 -22.93 18.24 3.70
N GLN A 220 -22.53 16.97 3.58
CA GLN A 220 -23.08 16.00 2.63
C GLN A 220 -23.29 14.61 3.28
N PRO A 221 -24.04 14.51 4.41
CA PRO A 221 -24.11 13.28 5.20
C PRO A 221 -24.72 12.11 4.42
N ASP A 222 -25.72 12.36 3.57
CA ASP A 222 -26.34 11.35 2.73
C ASP A 222 -25.35 10.79 1.69
N LEU A 223 -24.57 11.65 1.04
CA LEU A 223 -23.56 11.22 0.07
C LEU A 223 -22.43 10.44 0.75
N ALA A 224 -21.98 10.89 1.92
CA ALA A 224 -20.96 10.18 2.71
C ALA A 224 -21.46 8.78 3.07
N GLY A 225 -22.68 8.66 3.56
CA GLY A 225 -23.27 7.35 3.89
C GLY A 225 -23.45 6.43 2.69
N ARG A 226 -23.87 6.95 1.54
CA ARG A 226 -23.97 6.17 0.28
C ARG A 226 -22.61 5.68 -0.19
N LEU A 227 -21.59 6.55 -0.16
CA LEU A 227 -20.23 6.18 -0.56
C LEU A 227 -19.65 5.09 0.35
N VAL A 228 -19.77 5.25 1.68
CA VAL A 228 -19.33 4.24 2.64
C VAL A 228 -20.03 2.90 2.40
N ARG A 229 -21.36 2.89 2.17
CA ARG A 229 -22.08 1.64 1.87
C ARG A 229 -21.63 0.97 0.58
N ALA A 230 -21.39 1.76 -0.49
CA ALA A 230 -20.90 1.24 -1.76
C ALA A 230 -19.53 0.57 -1.60
N LEU A 231 -18.58 1.25 -0.93
CA LEU A 231 -17.24 0.73 -0.69
C LEU A 231 -17.24 -0.46 0.28
N SER A 232 -18.10 -0.44 1.31
CA SER A 232 -18.27 -1.57 2.23
C SER A 232 -18.76 -2.82 1.53
N ARG A 233 -19.72 -2.69 0.60
CA ARG A 233 -20.20 -3.81 -0.23
C ARG A 233 -19.11 -4.36 -1.14
N ALA A 234 -18.34 -3.47 -1.76
CA ALA A 234 -17.18 -3.86 -2.58
C ALA A 234 -16.13 -4.59 -1.74
N GLY A 235 -15.82 -4.11 -0.54
CA GLY A 235 -14.94 -4.78 0.41
C GLY A 235 -15.45 -6.16 0.82
N GLY A 236 -16.76 -6.29 1.13
CA GLY A 236 -17.38 -7.57 1.44
C GLY A 236 -17.32 -8.57 0.25
N TRP A 237 -17.50 -8.09 -0.97
CA TRP A 237 -17.34 -8.92 -2.17
C TRP A 237 -15.88 -9.36 -2.37
N LEU A 238 -14.92 -8.47 -2.16
CA LEU A 238 -13.48 -8.77 -2.24
C LEU A 238 -13.01 -9.76 -1.17
N SER A 239 -13.65 -9.80 0.00
CA SER A 239 -13.32 -10.74 1.08
C SER A 239 -13.65 -12.20 0.76
N ASN A 240 -14.39 -12.46 -0.32
CA ASN A 240 -14.64 -13.83 -0.76
C ASN A 240 -13.51 -14.30 -1.69
N PRO A 241 -12.70 -15.31 -1.30
CA PRO A 241 -11.58 -15.78 -2.11
C PRO A 241 -11.96 -16.24 -3.52
N ARG A 242 -13.21 -16.68 -3.73
CA ARG A 242 -13.71 -17.07 -5.06
C ARG A 242 -13.76 -15.92 -6.06
N ASN A 243 -13.74 -14.69 -5.58
CA ASN A 243 -13.79 -13.49 -6.40
C ASN A 243 -12.40 -12.96 -6.77
N ALA A 244 -11.31 -13.53 -6.20
CA ALA A 244 -9.96 -13.00 -6.33
C ALA A 244 -9.50 -12.88 -7.80
N ALA A 245 -9.70 -13.93 -8.61
CA ALA A 245 -9.34 -13.92 -10.03
C ALA A 245 -10.11 -12.83 -10.80
N THR A 246 -11.43 -12.75 -10.63
CA THR A 246 -12.25 -11.71 -11.26
C THR A 246 -11.86 -10.32 -10.79
N ALA A 247 -11.57 -10.14 -9.48
CA ALA A 247 -11.09 -8.88 -8.94
C ALA A 247 -9.75 -8.47 -9.56
N ALA A 248 -8.83 -9.41 -9.70
CA ALA A 248 -7.52 -9.17 -10.31
C ALA A 248 -7.65 -8.71 -11.76
N GLU A 249 -8.46 -9.38 -12.56
CA GLU A 249 -8.74 -8.97 -13.95
C GLU A 249 -9.36 -7.57 -14.04
N ILE A 250 -10.25 -7.21 -13.12
CA ILE A 250 -10.87 -5.89 -13.09
C ILE A 250 -9.86 -4.83 -12.66
N VAL A 251 -9.08 -5.08 -11.62
CA VAL A 251 -8.12 -4.13 -11.03
C VAL A 251 -6.95 -3.86 -11.97
N THR A 252 -6.54 -4.84 -12.78
CA THR A 252 -5.42 -4.71 -13.73
C THR A 252 -5.83 -4.25 -15.13
N ARG A 253 -7.08 -3.86 -15.35
CA ARG A 253 -7.48 -3.25 -16.63
C ARG A 253 -6.63 -2.01 -16.92
N PRO A 254 -6.42 -1.69 -18.21
CA PRO A 254 -5.60 -0.54 -18.61
C PRO A 254 -5.91 0.74 -17.81
N SER A 255 -4.87 1.48 -17.46
CA SER A 255 -4.92 2.72 -16.69
C SER A 255 -5.31 2.59 -15.22
N ARG A 256 -5.43 1.38 -14.66
CA ARG A 256 -5.71 1.16 -13.24
C ARG A 256 -4.44 0.77 -12.48
N VAL A 257 -4.16 -0.53 -12.36
CA VAL A 257 -2.91 -1.04 -11.76
C VAL A 257 -2.16 -1.83 -12.83
N ASP A 258 -1.04 -1.28 -13.31
CA ASP A 258 -0.32 -1.80 -14.48
C ASP A 258 0.67 -2.91 -14.07
N VAL A 259 0.14 -4.08 -13.69
CA VAL A 259 0.90 -5.30 -13.38
C VAL A 259 0.16 -6.52 -13.89
N ALA A 260 0.80 -7.69 -13.88
CA ALA A 260 0.14 -8.95 -14.20
C ALA A 260 -0.99 -9.25 -13.20
N ALA A 261 -2.15 -9.70 -13.70
CA ALA A 261 -3.31 -10.02 -12.86
C ALA A 261 -3.00 -11.07 -11.79
N GLU A 262 -2.12 -12.02 -12.09
CA GLU A 262 -1.66 -13.04 -11.15
C GLU A 262 -1.08 -12.44 -9.86
N LEU A 263 -0.33 -11.33 -9.92
CA LEU A 263 0.24 -10.69 -8.74
C LEU A 263 -0.86 -10.08 -7.85
N VAL A 264 -1.87 -9.49 -8.46
CA VAL A 264 -3.04 -8.96 -7.74
C VAL A 264 -3.86 -10.07 -7.13
N GLU A 265 -4.12 -11.15 -7.87
CA GLU A 265 -4.86 -12.32 -7.38
C GLU A 265 -4.17 -12.94 -6.16
N ARG A 266 -2.87 -13.19 -6.24
CA ARG A 266 -2.06 -13.73 -5.13
C ARG A 266 -2.11 -12.81 -3.91
N ALA A 267 -1.97 -11.51 -4.10
CA ALA A 267 -2.05 -10.54 -3.00
C ALA A 267 -3.43 -10.54 -2.33
N LEU A 268 -4.52 -10.63 -3.11
CA LEU A 268 -5.89 -10.72 -2.57
C LEU A 268 -6.14 -12.02 -1.80
N LEU A 269 -5.44 -13.09 -2.17
CA LEU A 269 -5.51 -14.40 -1.50
C LEU A 269 -4.53 -14.53 -0.32
N GLY A 270 -3.68 -13.53 -0.08
CA GLY A 270 -2.59 -13.60 0.91
C GLY A 270 -1.51 -14.63 0.56
N ARG A 271 -1.37 -15.02 -0.72
CA ARG A 271 -0.37 -16.00 -1.20
C ARG A 271 0.76 -15.28 -1.89
N ILE A 272 1.86 -15.08 -1.22
CA ILE A 272 2.97 -14.25 -1.68
C ILE A 272 4.14 -15.12 -2.12
N VAL A 273 4.63 -14.89 -3.35
CA VAL A 273 5.89 -15.46 -3.83
C VAL A 273 7.02 -14.53 -3.44
N THR A 274 7.98 -15.04 -2.68
CA THR A 274 9.00 -14.24 -1.99
C THR A 274 10.33 -14.16 -2.71
N ASP A 275 10.55 -15.00 -3.73
CA ASP A 275 11.77 -15.02 -4.54
C ASP A 275 11.51 -15.55 -5.96
N ARG A 276 12.54 -15.46 -6.81
CA ARG A 276 12.48 -15.98 -8.19
C ARG A 276 12.45 -17.50 -8.29
N ALA A 277 12.79 -18.23 -7.22
CA ALA A 277 12.69 -19.69 -7.18
C ALA A 277 11.24 -20.15 -6.98
N GLY A 278 10.33 -19.24 -6.64
CA GLY A 278 8.91 -19.53 -6.47
C GLY A 278 8.55 -19.94 -5.05
N SER A 279 9.37 -19.61 -4.04
CA SER A 279 9.02 -19.81 -2.63
C SER A 279 7.75 -19.05 -2.30
N GLU A 280 6.70 -19.76 -1.87
CA GLU A 280 5.38 -19.17 -1.57
C GLU A 280 5.09 -19.22 -0.06
N HIS A 281 4.55 -18.13 0.46
CA HIS A 281 4.11 -17.99 1.84
C HIS A 281 2.67 -17.46 1.90
N VAL A 282 1.96 -17.84 2.98
CA VAL A 282 0.61 -17.33 3.29
C VAL A 282 0.73 -16.26 4.39
N VAL A 283 0.08 -15.11 4.22
CA VAL A 283 0.13 -13.96 5.13
C VAL A 283 -1.26 -13.58 5.63
#